data_73949693e0fa9b95ac6898d631f5954a
#
_entry.id   73949693e0fa9b95ac6898d631f5954a
#
_cell.length_a   1.000
_cell.length_b   1.000
_cell.length_c   1.000
_cell.angle_alpha   90.00
_cell.angle_beta   90.00
_cell.angle_gamma   90.00
#
_symmetry.space_group_name_H-M   'P 1'
#
loop_
_entity.id
_entity.type
_entity.pdbx_description
1 polymer ?
#
loop_
_entity_poly.entity_id
_entity_poly.type
_entity_poly.pdbx_seq_one_letter_code
_entity_poly.pdbx_strand_id
1 'polypeptide(L)' 'MPRRARNSREARNFGSIIRRLRMQREWTLVDFGRKANMNPTYLGFLERGENSPTLDTVILLAKVLGTEASDVFREIEQQK' A
#
# COMPACT_ATOMS: atom_id res chain seq x y z
N MET A 1 5.95 24.61 -8.00
CA MET A 1 6.63 23.48 -7.44
C MET A 1 5.66 22.36 -7.12
N PRO A 2 5.76 21.26 -7.79
CA PRO A 2 4.83 20.18 -7.53
C PRO A 2 5.04 19.63 -6.14
N ARG A 3 3.95 19.33 -5.50
CA ARG A 3 3.97 18.71 -4.21
C ARG A 3 3.86 17.23 -4.38
N ARG A 4 4.40 16.49 -3.43
CA ARG A 4 4.16 15.07 -3.44
C ARG A 4 2.67 14.82 -3.29
N ALA A 5 2.20 13.77 -3.95
CA ALA A 5 0.78 13.43 -3.97
C ALA A 5 0.39 12.71 -2.69
N ARG A 6 0.50 13.43 -1.57
CA ARG A 6 0.08 12.89 -0.29
C ARG A 6 -1.42 13.03 -0.14
N ASN A 7 -2.06 12.04 0.44
CA ASN A 7 -3.49 12.03 0.69
C ASN A 7 -4.32 12.20 -0.58
N SER A 8 -3.71 11.91 -1.74
CA SER A 8 -4.48 11.86 -2.97
C SER A 8 -5.46 10.70 -2.88
N ARG A 9 -6.51 10.76 -3.70
CA ARG A 9 -7.47 9.66 -3.74
C ARG A 9 -6.77 8.34 -4.05
N GLU A 10 -5.84 8.37 -5.01
CA GLU A 10 -5.12 7.15 -5.39
C GLU A 10 -4.26 6.63 -4.25
N ALA A 11 -3.58 7.52 -3.52
CA ALA A 11 -2.77 7.10 -2.38
C ALA A 11 -3.63 6.52 -1.28
N ARG A 12 -4.79 7.14 -1.00
CA ARG A 12 -5.70 6.61 0.02
C ARG A 12 -6.27 5.27 -0.39
N ASN A 13 -6.63 5.13 -1.66
CA ASN A 13 -7.17 3.87 -2.16
C ASN A 13 -6.13 2.76 -2.06
N PHE A 14 -4.90 3.06 -2.48
CA PHE A 14 -3.82 2.08 -2.34
C PHE A 14 -3.64 1.69 -0.88
N GLY A 15 -3.61 2.68 0.01
CA GLY A 15 -3.41 2.40 1.43
C GLY A 15 -4.49 1.50 2.00
N SER A 16 -5.74 1.77 1.65
CA SER A 16 -6.85 0.95 2.17
C SER A 16 -6.78 -0.47 1.61
N ILE A 17 -6.34 -0.64 0.38
CA ILE A 17 -6.21 -1.95 -0.23
C ILE A 17 -5.16 -2.78 0.50
N ILE A 18 -3.96 -2.22 0.70
CA ILE A 18 -2.90 -3.00 1.35
C ILE A 18 -3.25 -3.28 2.81
N ARG A 19 -3.93 -2.34 3.48
CA ARG A 19 -4.36 -2.57 4.86
C ARG A 19 -5.36 -3.72 4.92
N ARG A 20 -6.34 -3.72 4.02
CA ARG A 20 -7.32 -4.80 3.98
C ARG A 20 -6.65 -6.15 3.75
N LEU A 21 -5.73 -6.21 2.79
CA LEU A 21 -5.04 -7.46 2.48
C LEU A 21 -4.16 -7.91 3.63
N ARG A 22 -3.50 -6.95 4.30
CA ARG A 22 -2.70 -7.27 5.48
C ARG A 22 -3.58 -7.85 6.58
N MET A 23 -4.70 -7.21 6.86
CA MET A 23 -5.57 -7.64 7.95
C MET A 23 -6.23 -8.98 7.67
N GLN A 24 -6.53 -9.26 6.42
CA GLN A 24 -7.06 -10.57 6.05
C GLN A 24 -6.07 -11.70 6.37
N ARG A 25 -4.78 -11.37 6.43
CA ARG A 25 -3.75 -12.33 6.76
C ARG A 25 -3.41 -12.34 8.25
N GLU A 26 -4.08 -11.48 9.00
CA GLU A 26 -3.87 -11.34 10.44
C GLU A 26 -2.43 -10.95 10.77
N TRP A 27 -1.85 -10.13 9.91
CA TRP A 27 -0.50 -9.60 10.13
C TRP A 27 -0.59 -8.24 10.82
N THR A 28 0.33 -8.01 11.76
CA THR A 28 0.55 -6.67 12.28
C THR A 28 1.39 -5.89 11.27
N LEU A 29 1.52 -4.57 11.49
CA LEU A 29 2.44 -3.78 10.66
C LEU A 29 3.87 -4.27 10.81
N VAL A 30 4.25 -4.75 12.00
CA VAL A 30 5.59 -5.31 12.22
C VAL A 30 5.77 -6.57 11.36
N ASP A 31 4.76 -7.45 11.35
CA ASP A 31 4.81 -8.64 10.50
C ASP A 31 4.97 -8.27 9.04
N PHE A 32 4.16 -7.31 8.59
CA PHE A 32 4.17 -6.86 7.21
C PHE A 32 5.55 -6.28 6.84
N GLY A 33 6.09 -5.45 7.73
CA GLY A 33 7.41 -4.86 7.52
C GLY A 33 8.49 -5.91 7.41
N ARG A 34 8.41 -6.95 8.25
CA ARG A 34 9.39 -8.02 8.20
C ARG A 34 9.31 -8.77 6.86
N LYS A 35 8.11 -9.07 6.41
CA LYS A 35 7.92 -9.81 5.16
C LYS A 35 8.32 -8.98 3.94
N ALA A 36 8.09 -7.69 4.00
CA ALA A 36 8.42 -6.80 2.89
C ALA A 36 9.82 -6.22 3.00
N ASN A 37 10.50 -6.47 4.12
CA ASN A 37 11.80 -5.86 4.41
C ASN A 37 11.69 -4.34 4.36
N MET A 38 10.66 -3.80 5.01
CA MET A 38 10.39 -2.37 5.04
C MET A 38 10.06 -1.93 6.46
N ASN A 39 10.29 -0.66 6.72
CA ASN A 39 10.00 -0.07 8.02
C ASN A 39 8.49 -0.07 8.27
N PRO A 40 8.02 -0.64 9.39
CA PRO A 40 6.58 -0.68 9.68
C PRO A 40 5.95 0.70 9.79
N THR A 41 6.69 1.69 10.28
CA THR A 41 6.17 3.05 10.39
C THR A 41 5.86 3.61 9.01
N TYR A 42 6.76 3.37 8.04
CA TYR A 42 6.53 3.81 6.67
C TYR A 42 5.31 3.11 6.06
N LEU A 43 5.18 1.81 6.33
CA LEU A 43 4.01 1.07 5.86
C LEU A 43 2.72 1.65 6.44
N GLY A 44 2.77 2.09 7.69
CA GLY A 44 1.63 2.76 8.30
C GLY A 44 1.25 4.04 7.56
N PHE A 45 2.27 4.83 7.16
CA PHE A 45 2.01 6.03 6.37
C PHE A 45 1.34 5.68 5.04
N LEU A 46 1.80 4.62 4.40
CA LEU A 46 1.19 4.19 3.14
C LEU A 46 -0.26 3.75 3.34
N GLU A 47 -0.53 3.01 4.41
CA GLU A 47 -1.89 2.54 4.68
C GLU A 47 -2.86 3.69 4.93
N ARG A 48 -2.37 4.79 5.49
CA ARG A 48 -3.20 5.95 5.76
C ARG A 48 -3.27 6.94 4.61
N GLY A 49 -2.56 6.66 3.52
CA GLY A 49 -2.55 7.54 2.37
C GLY A 49 -1.71 8.79 2.56
N GLU A 50 -0.85 8.81 3.57
CA GLU A 50 -0.04 9.98 3.89
C GLU A 50 1.19 10.09 3.02
N ASN A 51 1.57 9.01 2.36
CA ASN A 51 2.64 8.99 1.38
C ASN A 51 2.17 8.22 0.17
N SER A 52 2.63 8.66 -1.00
CA SER A 52 2.38 7.91 -2.22
C SER A 52 3.51 6.92 -2.42
N PRO A 53 3.21 5.67 -2.74
CA PRO A 53 4.26 4.70 -2.99
C PRO A 53 4.90 4.94 -4.35
N THR A 54 6.14 4.49 -4.49
CA THR A 54 6.74 4.39 -5.81
C THR A 54 6.13 3.20 -6.53
N LEU A 55 6.31 3.16 -7.84
CA LEU A 55 5.86 2.02 -8.62
C LEU A 55 6.50 0.72 -8.12
N ASP A 56 7.80 0.78 -7.81
CA ASP A 56 8.50 -0.40 -7.30
C ASP A 56 7.89 -0.88 -6.00
N THR A 57 7.51 0.04 -5.12
CA THR A 57 6.90 -0.32 -3.85
C THR A 57 5.56 -1.00 -4.06
N VAL A 58 4.74 -0.49 -4.98
CA VAL A 58 3.45 -1.11 -5.28
C VAL A 58 3.64 -2.56 -5.72
N ILE A 59 4.58 -2.77 -6.63
CA ILE A 59 4.84 -4.11 -7.16
C ILE A 59 5.34 -5.05 -6.05
N LEU A 60 6.25 -4.56 -5.23
CA LEU A 60 6.79 -5.34 -4.13
C LEU A 60 5.70 -5.73 -3.13
N LEU A 61 4.90 -4.76 -2.71
CA LEU A 61 3.88 -5.02 -1.70
C LEU A 61 2.79 -5.95 -2.23
N ALA A 62 2.42 -5.80 -3.50
CA ALA A 62 1.46 -6.71 -4.10
C ALA A 62 1.99 -8.15 -4.04
N LYS A 63 3.27 -8.34 -4.38
CA LYS A 63 3.88 -9.66 -4.34
C LYS A 63 3.88 -10.22 -2.92
N VAL A 64 4.27 -9.42 -1.94
CA VAL A 64 4.30 -9.85 -0.53
C VAL A 64 2.91 -10.24 -0.07
N LEU A 65 1.89 -9.52 -0.52
CA LEU A 65 0.51 -9.79 -0.15
C LEU A 65 -0.14 -10.88 -0.99
N GLY A 66 0.60 -11.44 -1.95
CA GLY A 66 0.11 -12.58 -2.72
C GLY A 66 -0.89 -12.20 -3.79
N THR A 67 -0.82 -10.98 -4.31
CA THR A 67 -1.72 -10.52 -5.36
C THR A 67 -0.91 -9.95 -6.51
N GLU A 68 -1.58 -9.72 -7.64
CA GLU A 68 -0.94 -9.11 -8.79
C GLU A 68 -1.00 -7.60 -8.69
N ALA A 69 0.09 -6.93 -9.07
CA ALA A 69 0.08 -5.47 -9.08
C ALA A 69 -1.01 -4.93 -9.99
N SER A 70 -1.29 -5.62 -11.11
CA SER A 70 -2.35 -5.20 -12.01
C SER A 70 -3.72 -5.21 -11.32
N ASP A 71 -3.95 -6.18 -10.44
CA ASP A 71 -5.21 -6.22 -9.69
C ASP A 71 -5.30 -5.05 -8.71
N VAL A 72 -4.17 -4.72 -8.08
CA VAL A 72 -4.12 -3.59 -7.16
C VAL A 72 -4.43 -2.29 -7.92
N PHE A 73 -3.79 -2.09 -9.07
CA PHE A 73 -4.04 -0.88 -9.86
C PHE A 73 -5.48 -0.80 -10.34
N ARG A 74 -6.03 -1.92 -10.76
CA ARG A 74 -7.43 -1.94 -11.19
C ARG A 74 -8.36 -1.53 -10.06
N GLU A 75 -8.10 -2.05 -8.88
CA GLU A 75 -8.94 -1.74 -7.73
C GLU A 75 -8.79 -0.28 -7.33
N ILE A 76 -7.56 0.28 -7.41
CA ILE A 76 -7.35 1.70 -7.13
C ILE A 76 -8.25 2.55 -8.03
N GLU A 77 -8.32 2.19 -9.32
CA GLU A 77 -9.10 2.97 -10.28
C GLU A 77 -10.60 2.80 -10.10
N GLN A 78 -11.03 1.67 -9.55
CA GLN A 78 -12.44 1.39 -9.37
C GLN A 78 -13.02 2.05 -8.12
N GLN A 79 -12.20 2.37 -7.15
CA GLN A 79 -12.68 3.00 -5.92
C GLN A 79 -12.96 4.47 -6.16
N LYS A 80 -14.07 4.95 -5.65
CA LYS A 80 -14.46 6.34 -5.79
C LYS A 80 -14.05 7.16 -4.58
#